data_4b951ddd51ecef18fc2f920e340f09b7
#
_entry.id   4b951ddd51ecef18fc2f920e340f09b7
#
_cell.length_a   1.000
_cell.length_b   1.000
_cell.length_c   1.000
_cell.angle_alpha   90.00
_cell.angle_beta   90.00
_cell.angle_gamma   90.00
#
_symmetry.space_group_name_H-M   'P 1'
#
loop_
_entity.id
_entity.type
_entity.pdbx_description
1 polymer ?
#
loop_
_entity_poly.entity_id
_entity_poly.type
_entity_poly.pdbx_seq_one_letter_code
_entity_poly.pdbx_strand_id
1 'polypeptide(L)'
;MSRQQRIHDALSETLKPDCLLIENESSHHQVPTGSETHFKVIVVTAEFNDRRPIARHRLINTLLAQEFNSGLHALSLHLYTPIE
;
A
#
# COMPACT_ATOMS: atom_id res chain seq x y z
N MET A 1 13.23 -7.83 -8.47
CA MET A 1 12.13 -7.72 -7.48
C MET A 1 11.03 -6.86 -8.07
N SER A 2 9.77 -7.30 -8.01
CA SER A 2 8.63 -6.56 -8.52
C SER A 2 8.29 -5.39 -7.60
N ARG A 3 7.51 -4.43 -8.13
CA ARG A 3 6.97 -3.35 -7.30
C ARG A 3 6.08 -3.90 -6.21
N GLN A 4 5.25 -4.90 -6.53
CA GLN A 4 4.39 -5.53 -5.54
C GLN A 4 5.20 -6.08 -4.36
N GLN A 5 6.32 -6.74 -4.64
CA GLN A 5 7.18 -7.28 -3.58
C GLN A 5 7.83 -6.17 -2.77
N ARG A 6 8.27 -5.09 -3.42
CA ARG A 6 8.86 -3.94 -2.71
C ARG A 6 7.84 -3.27 -1.78
N ILE A 7 6.60 -3.11 -2.26
CA ILE A 7 5.53 -2.55 -1.41
C ILE A 7 5.28 -3.46 -0.21
N HIS A 8 5.16 -4.77 -0.46
CA HIS A 8 4.97 -5.74 0.60
C HIS A 8 6.07 -5.64 1.66
N ASP A 9 7.31 -5.64 1.23
CA ASP A 9 8.45 -5.61 2.14
C ASP A 9 8.50 -4.31 2.95
N ALA A 10 8.31 -3.18 2.28
CA ALA A 10 8.34 -1.88 2.96
C ALA A 10 7.27 -1.78 4.06
N LEU A 11 6.05 -2.22 3.76
CA LEU A 11 4.96 -2.16 4.72
C LEU A 11 5.09 -3.20 5.83
N SER A 12 5.55 -4.40 5.49
CA SER A 12 5.76 -5.48 6.48
C SER A 12 6.83 -5.10 7.50
N GLU A 13 7.93 -4.55 7.05
CA GLU A 13 9.06 -4.20 7.93
C GLU A 13 8.71 -3.08 8.89
N THR A 14 7.99 -2.08 8.41
CA THR A 14 7.71 -0.88 9.20
C THR A 14 6.48 -1.05 10.09
N LEU A 15 5.41 -1.65 9.55
CA LEU A 15 4.12 -1.69 10.25
C LEU A 15 3.87 -2.99 11.00
N LYS A 16 4.60 -4.05 10.66
CA LYS A 16 4.44 -5.38 11.27
C LYS A 16 2.96 -5.75 11.36
N PRO A 17 2.24 -5.76 10.23
CA PRO A 17 0.78 -5.84 10.25
C PRO A 17 0.27 -7.23 10.62
N ASP A 18 -0.91 -7.25 11.25
CA ASP A 18 -1.64 -8.49 11.49
C ASP A 18 -2.21 -9.05 10.19
N CYS A 19 -2.52 -8.16 9.24
CA CYS A 19 -3.00 -8.54 7.92
C CYS A 19 -2.44 -7.56 6.89
N LEU A 20 -1.98 -8.08 5.77
CA LEU A 20 -1.47 -7.28 4.66
C LEU A 20 -1.84 -7.97 3.36
N LEU A 21 -2.65 -7.29 2.55
CA LEU A 21 -3.02 -7.75 1.23
C LEU A 21 -2.64 -6.69 0.20
N ILE A 22 -1.97 -7.10 -0.86
CA ILE A 22 -1.57 -6.21 -1.95
C ILE A 22 -2.01 -6.84 -3.25
N GLU A 23 -2.88 -6.14 -3.99
CA GLU A 23 -3.39 -6.60 -5.29
C GLU A 23 -2.99 -5.62 -6.37
N ASN A 24 -2.41 -6.13 -7.45
CA ASN A 24 -2.12 -5.32 -8.63
C ASN A 24 -3.40 -5.18 -9.45
N GLU A 25 -3.93 -3.97 -9.50
CA GLU A 25 -5.16 -3.65 -10.23
C GLU A 25 -4.90 -2.94 -11.56
N SER A 26 -3.67 -2.95 -12.04
CA SER A 26 -3.30 -2.24 -13.26
C SER A 26 -4.12 -2.72 -14.46
N SER A 27 -4.51 -4.00 -14.51
CA SER A 27 -5.30 -4.55 -15.60
C SER A 27 -6.71 -3.94 -15.70
N HIS A 28 -7.18 -3.26 -14.65
CA HIS A 28 -8.47 -2.56 -14.67
C HIS A 28 -8.38 -1.20 -15.37
N HIS A 29 -7.20 -0.80 -15.80
CA HIS A 29 -6.93 0.47 -16.45
C HIS A 29 -6.34 0.24 -17.84
N GLN A 30 -6.36 1.27 -18.68
CA GLN A 30 -5.79 1.18 -20.02
C GLN A 30 -4.28 1.36 -19.99
N VAL A 31 -3.59 0.30 -19.56
CA VAL A 31 -2.13 0.27 -19.44
C VAL A 31 -1.61 -1.03 -20.06
N PRO A 32 -0.32 -1.08 -20.43
CA PRO A 32 0.26 -2.29 -21.01
C PRO A 32 0.15 -3.49 -20.07
N THR A 33 0.02 -4.68 -20.65
CA THR A 33 0.03 -5.94 -19.91
C THR A 33 1.29 -6.04 -19.06
N GLY A 34 1.13 -6.50 -17.81
CA GLY A 34 2.26 -6.64 -16.89
C GLY A 34 2.64 -5.36 -16.16
N SER A 35 1.88 -4.27 -16.36
CA SER A 35 2.13 -3.01 -15.64
C SER A 35 1.91 -3.15 -14.14
N GLU A 36 2.65 -2.34 -13.39
CA GLU A 36 2.53 -2.25 -11.93
C GLU A 36 2.33 -0.78 -11.53
N THR A 37 1.21 -0.19 -11.95
CA THR A 37 0.92 1.22 -11.78
C THR A 37 -0.22 1.52 -10.82
N HIS A 38 -1.10 0.53 -10.59
CA HIS A 38 -2.29 0.69 -9.75
C HIS A 38 -2.40 -0.51 -8.81
N PHE A 39 -2.46 -0.24 -7.51
CA PHE A 39 -2.55 -1.29 -6.49
C PHE A 39 -3.66 -1.00 -5.50
N LYS A 40 -4.27 -2.08 -5.00
CA LYS A 40 -5.13 -2.07 -3.83
C LYS A 40 -4.33 -2.63 -2.67
N VAL A 41 -4.36 -1.92 -1.53
CA VAL A 41 -3.62 -2.33 -0.33
C VAL A 41 -4.56 -2.33 0.86
N ILE A 42 -4.63 -3.46 1.55
CA ILE A 42 -5.38 -3.61 2.79
C ILE A 42 -4.37 -3.88 3.90
N VAL A 43 -4.38 -3.05 4.94
CA VAL A 43 -3.45 -3.18 6.07
C VAL A 43 -4.24 -3.15 7.37
N VAL A 44 -3.98 -4.12 8.23
CA VAL A 44 -4.48 -4.12 9.61
C VAL A 44 -3.25 -4.12 10.53
N THR A 45 -3.06 -3.06 11.29
CA THR A 45 -1.90 -2.94 12.16
C THR A 45 -2.19 -2.07 13.38
N ALA A 46 -1.59 -2.43 14.52
CA ALA A 46 -1.66 -1.64 15.74
C ALA A 46 -0.94 -0.29 15.59
N GLU A 47 -0.06 -0.14 14.60
CA GLU A 47 0.61 1.13 14.32
C GLU A 47 -0.35 2.24 13.93
N PHE A 48 -1.58 1.88 13.53
CA PHE A 48 -2.63 2.86 13.21
C PHE A 48 -3.46 3.28 14.43
N ASN A 49 -3.21 2.70 15.60
CA ASN A 49 -3.91 3.09 16.83
C ASN A 49 -3.70 4.58 17.09
N ASP A 50 -4.79 5.26 17.45
CA ASP A 50 -4.79 6.70 17.73
C ASP A 50 -4.44 7.59 16.54
N ARG A 51 -4.41 7.03 15.33
CA ARG A 51 -4.21 7.80 14.09
C ARG A 51 -5.53 7.94 13.34
N ARG A 52 -5.83 9.16 12.93
CA ARG A 52 -6.97 9.42 12.05
C ARG A 52 -6.72 8.81 10.66
N PRO A 53 -7.79 8.51 9.90
CA PRO A 53 -7.61 7.94 8.56
C PRO A 53 -6.64 8.72 7.66
N ILE A 54 -6.69 10.05 7.68
CA ILE A 54 -5.78 10.84 6.86
C ILE A 54 -4.32 10.66 7.26
N ALA A 55 -4.05 10.51 8.56
CA ALA A 55 -2.69 10.28 9.04
C ALA A 55 -2.18 8.90 8.61
N ARG A 56 -3.07 7.89 8.60
CA ARG A 56 -2.74 6.55 8.10
C ARG A 56 -2.37 6.58 6.63
N HIS A 57 -3.15 7.29 5.81
CA HIS A 57 -2.88 7.46 4.38
C HIS A 57 -1.55 8.17 4.15
N ARG A 58 -1.25 9.23 4.91
CA ARG A 58 0.01 9.96 4.80
C ARG A 58 1.20 9.08 5.13
N LEU A 59 1.06 8.24 6.16
CA LEU A 59 2.12 7.32 6.55
C LEU A 59 2.44 6.35 5.41
N ILE A 60 1.43 5.74 4.82
CA ILE A 60 1.63 4.83 3.68
C ILE A 60 2.28 5.55 2.51
N ASN A 61 1.80 6.74 2.17
CA ASN A 61 2.37 7.51 1.06
C ASN A 61 3.85 7.85 1.31
N THR A 62 4.21 8.16 2.55
CA THR A 62 5.60 8.42 2.92
C THR A 62 6.46 7.17 2.76
N LEU A 63 5.97 6.02 3.23
CA LEU A 63 6.69 4.76 3.14
C LEU A 63 6.90 4.31 1.69
N LEU A 64 5.98 4.67 0.80
CA LEU A 64 6.00 4.26 -0.60
C LEU A 64 6.40 5.39 -1.56
N ALA A 65 7.00 6.46 -1.04
CA ALA A 65 7.34 7.63 -1.86
C ALA A 65 8.21 7.27 -3.07
N GLN A 66 9.16 6.35 -2.91
CA GLN A 66 10.04 5.96 -4.01
C GLN A 66 9.27 5.24 -5.12
N GLU A 67 8.23 4.50 -4.77
CA GLU A 67 7.42 3.82 -5.78
C GLU A 67 6.63 4.83 -6.61
N PHE A 68 6.10 5.87 -5.97
CA PHE A 68 5.44 6.96 -6.72
C PHE A 68 6.41 7.67 -7.64
N ASN A 69 7.66 7.87 -7.21
CA ASN A 69 8.68 8.50 -8.04
C ASN A 69 9.12 7.62 -9.21
N SER A 70 8.90 6.32 -9.16
CA SER A 70 9.38 5.38 -10.16
C SER A 70 8.27 4.77 -11.02
N GLY A 71 7.05 5.30 -10.96
CA GLY A 71 5.99 4.87 -11.87
C GLY A 71 4.70 4.38 -11.25
N LEU A 72 4.60 4.33 -9.92
CA LEU A 72 3.31 4.03 -9.28
C LEU A 72 2.40 5.24 -9.45
N HIS A 73 1.19 5.02 -9.99
CA HIS A 73 0.21 6.08 -10.24
C HIS A 73 -0.78 6.24 -9.11
N ALA A 74 -1.31 5.14 -8.57
CA ALA A 74 -2.38 5.22 -7.60
C ALA A 74 -2.40 4.02 -6.67
N LEU A 75 -2.84 4.29 -5.43
CA LEU A 75 -3.11 3.28 -4.42
C LEU A 75 -4.56 3.42 -3.96
N SER A 76 -5.27 2.29 -3.88
CA SER A 76 -6.53 2.20 -3.18
C SER A 76 -6.23 1.64 -1.79
N LEU A 77 -6.38 2.47 -0.75
CA LEU A 77 -5.94 2.13 0.60
C LEU A 77 -7.11 1.79 1.51
N HIS A 78 -7.00 0.67 2.22
CA HIS A 78 -7.95 0.21 3.22
C HIS A 78 -7.15 -0.07 4.49
N LEU A 79 -7.19 0.87 5.43
CA LEU A 79 -6.24 0.91 6.56
C LEU A 79 -7.02 0.85 7.87
N TYR A 80 -6.76 -0.19 8.66
CA TYR A 80 -7.52 -0.47 9.88
C TYR A 80 -6.61 -0.76 11.06
N THR A 81 -7.12 -0.48 12.25
CA THR A 81 -6.54 -1.05 13.48
C THR A 81 -7.10 -2.46 13.70
N PRO A 82 -6.47 -3.27 14.56
CA PRO A 82 -6.94 -4.65 14.79
C PRO A 82 -8.37 -4.76 15.35
N ILE A 83 -8.88 -3.69 15.94
CA ILE A 83 -10.22 -3.70 16.54
C ILE A 83 -11.29 -3.04 15.68
N GLU A 84 -10.93 -2.58 14.49
CA GLU A 84 -11.89 -1.98 13.55
C GLU A 84 -12.52 -3.00 12.62
#